data_bc6573b6cdc9a6e0be1554acc69ec93a
#
_entry.id   bc6573b6cdc9a6e0be1554acc69ec93a
#
_cell.length_a   1.000
_cell.length_b   1.000
_cell.length_c   1.000
_cell.angle_alpha   90.00
_cell.angle_beta   90.00
_cell.angle_gamma   90.00
#
_symmetry.space_group_name_H-M   'P 1'
#
loop_
_entity.id
_entity.type
_entity.pdbx_description
1 polymer ?
#
loop_
_entity_poly.entity_id
_entity_poly.type
_entity_poly.pdbx_seq_one_letter_code
_entity_poly.pdbx_strand_id
1 'polypeptide(L)'
;MSDEHADAVRLLWGPHPKPARGPRPTLDLTRIARAGIDIADCSGLAEVSMQRVAAQLGVTKMALYRYVPGKAELVALMVDGAIGPYPAAGEPRGGWREQLEHWARQLLTVFRRHPWALEATIGPRIMGPGELSWMERAVTALDGTRLSGAERMDTAVLLASHVRGITQQARAAGPAGNPEAQLGAILGELMQAHGEQFPALTAALASTAQSEGQDQAWE
;
A
#
# COMPACT_ATOMS: atom_id res chain seq x y z
N MET A 1 12.97 1.26 -22.28
CA MET A 1 12.84 0.52 -21.04
C MET A 1 14.25 0.16 -20.64
N SER A 2 14.72 0.53 -19.44
CA SER A 2 16.07 0.17 -18.97
C SER A 2 16.15 -1.35 -18.72
N ASP A 3 17.36 -1.91 -18.75
CA ASP A 3 17.56 -3.37 -18.50
C ASP A 3 17.03 -3.77 -17.12
N GLU A 4 17.15 -2.90 -16.10
CA GLU A 4 16.59 -3.12 -14.75
C GLU A 4 15.07 -3.30 -14.75
N HIS A 5 14.33 -2.52 -15.57
CA HIS A 5 12.90 -2.69 -15.71
C HIS A 5 12.52 -4.02 -16.38
N ALA A 6 13.34 -4.48 -17.34
CA ALA A 6 13.10 -5.74 -18.03
C ALA A 6 13.19 -6.96 -17.09
N ASP A 7 14.14 -6.94 -16.15
CA ASP A 7 14.28 -8.00 -15.17
C ASP A 7 13.15 -8.03 -14.15
N ALA A 8 12.71 -6.87 -13.67
CA ALA A 8 11.55 -6.77 -12.77
C ALA A 8 10.25 -7.24 -13.46
N VAL A 9 10.03 -6.84 -14.73
CA VAL A 9 8.89 -7.32 -15.51
C VAL A 9 8.91 -8.85 -15.66
N ARG A 10 10.07 -9.41 -16.03
CA ARG A 10 10.21 -10.86 -16.19
C ARG A 10 9.97 -11.61 -14.88
N LEU A 11 10.44 -11.06 -13.77
CA LEU A 11 10.27 -11.64 -12.45
C LEU A 11 8.82 -11.61 -11.97
N LEU A 12 8.12 -10.49 -12.14
CA LEU A 12 6.76 -10.30 -11.63
C LEU A 12 5.68 -10.86 -12.57
N TRP A 13 5.92 -10.81 -13.88
CA TRP A 13 4.93 -11.14 -14.91
C TRP A 13 5.27 -12.37 -15.74
N GLY A 14 6.48 -12.92 -15.56
CA GLY A 14 6.90 -14.10 -16.29
C GLY A 14 6.10 -15.35 -15.92
N PRO A 15 6.14 -16.39 -16.75
CA PRO A 15 5.51 -17.65 -16.44
C PRO A 15 6.21 -18.26 -15.23
N HIS A 16 5.52 -18.30 -14.10
CA HIS A 16 6.00 -19.04 -12.94
C HIS A 16 5.80 -20.54 -13.19
N PRO A 17 6.84 -21.38 -13.08
CA PRO A 17 6.68 -22.81 -13.25
C PRO A 17 5.60 -23.31 -12.28
N LYS A 18 4.55 -23.93 -12.80
CA LYS A 18 3.59 -24.65 -11.97
C LYS A 18 4.35 -25.72 -11.20
N PRO A 19 4.04 -25.97 -9.92
CA PRO A 19 4.68 -27.02 -9.17
C PRO A 19 4.53 -28.34 -9.93
N ALA A 20 5.66 -28.85 -10.44
CA ALA A 20 5.71 -30.17 -11.05
C ALA A 20 5.29 -31.22 -10.01
N ARG A 21 4.66 -32.33 -10.44
CA ARG A 21 4.46 -33.50 -9.58
C ARG A 21 5.84 -34.02 -9.12
N GLY A 22 6.23 -33.71 -7.89
CA GLY A 22 7.52 -34.07 -7.31
C GLY A 22 7.74 -33.37 -5.96
N PRO A 23 8.86 -33.63 -5.26
CA PRO A 23 9.21 -32.90 -4.04
C PRO A 23 9.18 -31.39 -4.31
N ARG A 24 8.54 -30.61 -3.42
CA ARG A 24 8.45 -29.14 -3.55
C ARG A 24 9.86 -28.57 -3.73
N PRO A 25 10.08 -27.67 -4.70
CA PRO A 25 11.37 -26.99 -4.84
C PRO A 25 11.79 -26.42 -3.48
N THR A 26 13.02 -26.61 -3.12
CA THR A 26 13.59 -26.12 -1.84
C THR A 26 13.56 -24.57 -1.78
N LEU A 27 13.54 -23.92 -2.94
CA LEU A 27 13.53 -22.46 -3.10
C LEU A 27 12.60 -22.08 -4.26
N ASP A 28 11.73 -21.10 -4.04
CA ASP A 28 10.86 -20.47 -5.04
C ASP A 28 10.68 -18.98 -4.74
N LEU A 29 10.12 -18.22 -5.68
CA LEU A 29 9.93 -16.76 -5.55
C LEU A 29 9.04 -16.39 -4.38
N THR A 30 8.02 -17.17 -4.08
CA THR A 30 7.12 -16.93 -2.96
C THR A 30 7.84 -17.05 -1.61
N ARG A 31 8.68 -18.07 -1.45
CA ARG A 31 9.50 -18.23 -0.24
C ARG A 31 10.55 -17.14 -0.11
N ILE A 32 11.16 -16.72 -1.23
CA ILE A 32 12.12 -15.61 -1.25
C ILE A 32 11.44 -14.30 -0.84
N ALA A 33 10.30 -13.98 -1.45
CA ALA A 33 9.50 -12.81 -1.08
C ALA A 33 9.15 -12.83 0.41
N ARG A 34 8.63 -13.96 0.90
CA ARG A 34 8.23 -14.11 2.30
C ARG A 34 9.38 -13.86 3.27
N ALA A 35 10.56 -14.43 3.01
CA ALA A 35 11.72 -14.20 3.85
C ALA A 35 12.15 -12.72 3.87
N GLY A 36 12.09 -12.05 2.72
CA GLY A 36 12.35 -10.60 2.66
C GLY A 36 11.31 -9.78 3.40
N ILE A 37 10.02 -10.12 3.27
CA ILE A 37 8.90 -9.49 3.97
C ILE A 37 9.07 -9.65 5.49
N ASP A 38 9.34 -10.86 5.96
CA ASP A 38 9.54 -11.15 7.39
C ASP A 38 10.70 -10.32 7.98
N ILE A 39 11.81 -10.14 7.24
CA ILE A 39 12.91 -9.26 7.65
C ILE A 39 12.46 -7.80 7.72
N ALA A 40 11.74 -7.33 6.69
CA ALA A 40 11.30 -5.95 6.61
C ALA A 40 10.25 -5.61 7.68
N ASP A 41 9.34 -6.53 7.97
CA ASP A 41 8.33 -6.37 9.03
C ASP A 41 8.96 -6.28 10.43
N CYS A 42 10.01 -7.07 10.67
CA CYS A 42 10.70 -7.08 11.95
C CYS A 42 11.70 -5.94 12.14
N SER A 43 12.40 -5.54 11.08
CA SER A 43 13.62 -4.69 11.21
C SER A 43 13.66 -3.52 10.24
N GLY A 44 12.66 -3.36 9.37
CA GLY A 44 12.58 -2.30 8.35
C GLY A 44 13.25 -2.66 7.03
N LEU A 45 12.90 -1.89 5.99
CA LEU A 45 13.37 -2.13 4.60
C LEU A 45 14.88 -2.00 4.46
N ALA A 46 15.51 -1.12 5.22
CA ALA A 46 16.97 -0.90 5.19
C ALA A 46 17.76 -2.18 5.50
N GLU A 47 17.22 -3.01 6.39
CA GLU A 47 17.83 -4.26 6.83
C GLU A 47 17.69 -5.42 5.82
N VAL A 48 16.88 -5.26 4.79
CA VAL A 48 16.74 -6.26 3.72
C VAL A 48 17.97 -6.24 2.83
N SER A 49 18.62 -7.39 2.71
CA SER A 49 19.74 -7.61 1.80
C SER A 49 19.72 -9.02 1.23
N MET A 50 20.30 -9.21 0.05
CA MET A 50 20.42 -10.52 -0.57
C MET A 50 21.12 -11.54 0.35
N GLN A 51 22.11 -11.09 1.13
CA GLN A 51 22.80 -11.93 2.07
C GLN A 51 21.92 -12.36 3.24
N ARG A 52 21.15 -11.44 3.81
CA ARG A 52 20.29 -11.70 4.97
C ARG A 52 19.13 -12.63 4.59
N VAL A 53 18.52 -12.41 3.41
CA VAL A 53 17.47 -13.30 2.88
C VAL A 53 18.01 -14.70 2.59
N ALA A 54 19.19 -14.81 1.98
CA ALA A 54 19.83 -16.10 1.73
C ALA A 54 20.13 -16.86 3.04
N ALA A 55 20.62 -16.14 4.05
CA ALA A 55 20.88 -16.71 5.38
C ALA A 55 19.60 -17.21 6.06
N GLN A 56 18.52 -16.43 6.01
CA GLN A 56 17.22 -16.83 6.57
C GLN A 56 16.62 -18.07 5.89
N LEU A 57 16.88 -18.22 4.57
CA LEU A 57 16.43 -19.37 3.80
C LEU A 57 17.35 -20.59 3.89
N GLY A 58 18.53 -20.46 4.53
CA GLY A 58 19.51 -21.51 4.62
C GLY A 58 20.18 -21.85 3.28
N VAL A 59 20.28 -20.88 2.36
CA VAL A 59 20.87 -21.06 1.04
C VAL A 59 22.07 -20.13 0.84
N THR A 60 22.89 -20.41 -0.18
CA THR A 60 23.97 -19.49 -0.55
C THR A 60 23.42 -18.25 -1.27
N LYS A 61 24.12 -17.12 -1.15
CA LYS A 61 23.79 -15.90 -1.89
C LYS A 61 23.74 -16.14 -3.41
N MET A 62 24.63 -16.99 -3.93
CA MET A 62 24.66 -17.35 -5.35
C MET A 62 23.41 -18.15 -5.77
N ALA A 63 22.88 -19.00 -4.90
CA ALA A 63 21.63 -19.70 -5.17
C ALA A 63 20.45 -18.73 -5.27
N LEU A 64 20.42 -17.68 -4.42
CA LEU A 64 19.40 -16.65 -4.45
C LEU A 64 19.45 -15.82 -5.75
N TYR A 65 20.65 -15.43 -6.21
CA TYR A 65 20.82 -14.66 -7.45
C TYR A 65 20.31 -15.39 -8.71
N ARG A 66 20.20 -16.72 -8.68
CA ARG A 66 19.61 -17.49 -9.78
C ARG A 66 18.11 -17.27 -9.94
N TYR A 67 17.43 -16.80 -8.89
CA TYR A 67 16.00 -16.52 -8.88
C TYR A 67 15.70 -15.02 -8.96
N VAL A 68 16.47 -14.20 -8.26
CA VAL A 68 16.27 -12.77 -8.12
C VAL A 68 17.59 -12.06 -8.43
N PRO A 69 17.67 -11.30 -9.54
CA PRO A 69 18.92 -10.70 -10.02
C PRO A 69 19.56 -9.70 -9.05
N GLY A 70 18.75 -8.99 -8.25
CA GLY A 70 19.27 -7.96 -7.37
C GLY A 70 18.32 -7.56 -6.25
N LYS A 71 18.75 -6.55 -5.46
CA LYS A 71 17.95 -6.01 -4.36
C LYS A 71 16.69 -5.30 -4.85
N ALA A 72 16.76 -4.60 -5.97
CA ALA A 72 15.63 -3.88 -6.54
C ALA A 72 14.50 -4.84 -6.92
N GLU A 73 14.83 -5.94 -7.60
CA GLU A 73 13.88 -6.97 -8.00
C GLU A 73 13.35 -7.74 -6.78
N LEU A 74 14.20 -7.95 -5.76
CA LEU A 74 13.76 -8.53 -4.49
C LEU A 74 12.70 -7.63 -3.82
N VAL A 75 12.94 -6.33 -3.75
CA VAL A 75 11.99 -5.38 -3.17
C VAL A 75 10.70 -5.33 -3.98
N ALA A 76 10.77 -5.35 -5.31
CA ALA A 76 9.59 -5.40 -6.17
C ALA A 76 8.75 -6.67 -5.90
N LEU A 77 9.40 -7.82 -5.78
CA LEU A 77 8.76 -9.10 -5.45
C LEU A 77 8.14 -9.08 -4.04
N MET A 78 8.83 -8.48 -3.08
CA MET A 78 8.32 -8.32 -1.70
C MET A 78 7.09 -7.42 -1.65
N VAL A 79 7.11 -6.30 -2.38
CA VAL A 79 5.97 -5.36 -2.44
C VAL A 79 4.74 -6.06 -3.03
N ASP A 80 4.90 -6.72 -4.17
CA ASP A 80 3.79 -7.44 -4.80
C ASP A 80 3.26 -8.56 -3.89
N GLY A 81 4.14 -9.28 -3.20
CA GLY A 81 3.77 -10.33 -2.26
C GLY A 81 3.13 -9.83 -0.97
N ALA A 82 3.53 -8.66 -0.45
CA ALA A 82 3.00 -8.08 0.78
C ALA A 82 1.63 -7.39 0.55
N ILE A 83 1.50 -6.65 -0.54
CA ILE A 83 0.23 -6.07 -0.97
C ILE A 83 -0.73 -7.20 -1.37
N GLY A 84 -0.22 -8.19 -2.11
CA GLY A 84 -0.99 -9.33 -2.58
C GLY A 84 -2.10 -8.93 -3.56
N PRO A 85 -2.85 -9.91 -4.09
CA PRO A 85 -4.03 -9.65 -4.88
C PRO A 85 -5.12 -9.03 -4.02
N TYR A 86 -5.91 -8.12 -4.62
CA TYR A 86 -7.08 -7.56 -3.94
C TYR A 86 -8.00 -8.66 -3.43
N PRO A 87 -8.39 -8.65 -2.14
CA PRO A 87 -9.23 -9.69 -1.57
C PRO A 87 -10.68 -9.55 -2.09
N ALA A 88 -11.11 -10.48 -2.95
CA ALA A 88 -12.48 -10.49 -3.48
C ALA A 88 -13.54 -10.93 -2.42
N ALA A 89 -13.09 -11.51 -1.31
CA ALA A 89 -14.00 -11.96 -0.23
C ALA A 89 -14.46 -10.74 0.60
N GLY A 90 -15.78 -10.66 0.82
CA GLY A 90 -16.37 -9.61 1.66
C GLY A 90 -16.59 -8.28 0.95
N GLU A 91 -16.48 -8.25 -0.37
CA GLU A 91 -16.79 -7.02 -1.13
C GLU A 91 -18.22 -6.56 -0.90
N PRO A 92 -18.42 -5.26 -0.60
CA PRO A 92 -19.76 -4.71 -0.49
C PRO A 92 -20.47 -4.75 -1.84
N ARG A 93 -21.77 -5.04 -1.81
CA ARG A 93 -22.64 -5.04 -3.00
C ARG A 93 -23.27 -3.67 -3.26
N GLY A 94 -22.89 -2.68 -2.48
CA GLY A 94 -23.37 -1.30 -2.58
C GLY A 94 -22.80 -0.52 -3.75
N GLY A 95 -23.09 0.78 -3.77
CA GLY A 95 -22.61 1.69 -4.82
C GLY A 95 -21.11 1.92 -4.74
N TRP A 96 -20.59 2.66 -5.72
CA TRP A 96 -19.17 2.97 -5.87
C TRP A 96 -18.51 3.54 -4.59
N ARG A 97 -19.26 4.34 -3.81
CA ARG A 97 -18.76 4.90 -2.55
C ARG A 97 -18.37 3.82 -1.55
N GLU A 98 -19.31 2.93 -1.27
CA GLU A 98 -19.12 1.84 -0.30
C GLU A 98 -17.99 0.91 -0.75
N GLN A 99 -17.88 0.65 -2.06
CA GLN A 99 -16.80 -0.14 -2.64
C GLN A 99 -15.44 0.52 -2.46
N LEU A 100 -15.32 1.85 -2.72
CA LEU A 100 -14.07 2.58 -2.55
C LEU A 100 -13.70 2.77 -1.07
N GLU A 101 -14.65 2.97 -0.18
CA GLU A 101 -14.40 2.99 1.26
C GLU A 101 -13.86 1.65 1.76
N HIS A 102 -14.47 0.56 1.34
CA HIS A 102 -13.98 -0.78 1.66
C HIS A 102 -12.56 -0.99 1.12
N TRP A 103 -12.33 -0.63 -0.14
CA TRP A 103 -11.03 -0.69 -0.78
C TRP A 103 -9.96 0.08 0.01
N ALA A 104 -10.26 1.30 0.41
CA ALA A 104 -9.35 2.14 1.16
C ALA A 104 -9.03 1.55 2.54
N ARG A 105 -10.03 1.01 3.27
CA ARG A 105 -9.82 0.32 4.54
C ARG A 105 -8.94 -0.93 4.39
N GLN A 106 -9.14 -1.71 3.33
CA GLN A 106 -8.28 -2.86 3.05
C GLN A 106 -6.84 -2.43 2.77
N LEU A 107 -6.61 -1.39 1.96
CA LEU A 107 -5.28 -0.88 1.67
C LEU A 107 -4.60 -0.32 2.92
N LEU A 108 -5.34 0.39 3.77
CA LEU A 108 -4.86 0.86 5.07
C LEU A 108 -4.38 -0.31 5.95
N THR A 109 -5.13 -1.40 5.96
CA THR A 109 -4.76 -2.62 6.70
C THR A 109 -3.45 -3.21 6.18
N VAL A 110 -3.23 -3.24 4.87
CA VAL A 110 -1.98 -3.70 4.26
C VAL A 110 -0.80 -2.83 4.70
N PHE A 111 -0.91 -1.51 4.61
CA PHE A 111 0.18 -0.62 5.02
C PHE A 111 0.44 -0.61 6.53
N ARG A 112 -0.59 -0.83 7.35
CA ARG A 112 -0.41 -1.01 8.80
C ARG A 112 0.35 -2.30 9.10
N ARG A 113 0.08 -3.37 8.36
CA ARG A 113 0.76 -4.66 8.50
C ARG A 113 2.19 -4.64 7.98
N HIS A 114 2.43 -3.94 6.89
CA HIS A 114 3.71 -3.86 6.19
C HIS A 114 4.17 -2.40 6.03
N PRO A 115 4.55 -1.72 7.15
CA PRO A 115 4.84 -0.28 7.11
C PRO A 115 5.99 0.11 6.18
N TRP A 116 6.93 -0.78 5.94
CA TRP A 116 8.04 -0.60 5.01
C TRP A 116 7.59 -0.46 3.55
N ALA A 117 6.41 -0.99 3.21
CA ALA A 117 5.85 -0.87 1.86
C ALA A 117 5.55 0.59 1.47
N LEU A 118 5.30 1.47 2.45
CA LEU A 118 5.16 2.91 2.20
C LEU A 118 6.42 3.50 1.55
N GLU A 119 7.60 3.10 2.01
CA GLU A 119 8.89 3.55 1.45
C GLU A 119 9.18 2.86 0.12
N ALA A 120 8.96 1.55 0.06
CA ALA A 120 9.23 0.73 -1.11
C ALA A 120 8.34 1.05 -2.33
N THR A 121 7.22 1.74 -2.12
CA THR A 121 6.27 2.12 -3.18
C THR A 121 6.38 3.59 -3.61
N ILE A 122 7.45 4.30 -3.23
CA ILE A 122 7.73 5.67 -3.68
C ILE A 122 8.47 5.64 -5.03
N GLY A 123 8.05 6.52 -5.94
CA GLY A 123 8.70 6.72 -7.23
C GLY A 123 8.28 5.72 -8.32
N PRO A 124 8.83 5.91 -9.54
CA PRO A 124 8.52 5.04 -10.67
C PRO A 124 9.14 3.66 -10.47
N ARG A 125 8.32 2.62 -10.59
CA ARG A 125 8.71 1.22 -10.45
C ARG A 125 7.77 0.31 -11.24
N ILE A 126 8.17 -0.91 -11.45
CA ILE A 126 7.29 -1.92 -12.03
C ILE A 126 6.36 -2.45 -10.94
N MET A 127 5.07 -2.31 -11.17
CA MET A 127 4.03 -2.92 -10.32
C MET A 127 3.80 -4.36 -10.74
N GLY A 128 3.62 -5.23 -9.77
CA GLY A 128 3.27 -6.63 -10.00
C GLY A 128 1.77 -6.85 -10.18
N PRO A 129 1.36 -8.08 -10.52
CA PRO A 129 -0.03 -8.43 -10.74
C PRO A 129 -0.90 -8.28 -9.47
N GLY A 130 -0.33 -8.57 -8.30
CA GLY A 130 -0.99 -8.37 -7.03
C GLY A 130 -1.39 -6.92 -6.83
N GLU A 131 -0.43 -6.03 -6.96
CA GLU A 131 -0.64 -4.59 -6.81
C GLU A 131 -1.55 -4.00 -7.88
N LEU A 132 -1.40 -4.39 -9.15
CA LEU A 132 -2.30 -3.90 -10.21
C LEU A 132 -3.74 -4.35 -10.02
N SER A 133 -3.99 -5.47 -9.36
CA SER A 133 -5.36 -5.90 -9.05
C SER A 133 -6.11 -4.90 -8.16
N TRP A 134 -5.40 -4.15 -7.33
CA TRP A 134 -5.98 -3.08 -6.52
C TRP A 134 -6.40 -1.88 -7.38
N MET A 135 -5.57 -1.49 -8.34
CA MET A 135 -5.91 -0.41 -9.27
C MET A 135 -7.11 -0.79 -10.14
N GLU A 136 -7.09 -2.01 -10.70
CA GLU A 136 -8.21 -2.57 -11.46
C GLU A 136 -9.50 -2.51 -10.65
N ARG A 137 -9.46 -2.92 -9.38
CA ARG A 137 -10.64 -2.92 -8.53
C ARG A 137 -11.17 -1.52 -8.23
N ALA A 138 -10.28 -0.55 -7.95
CA ALA A 138 -10.67 0.83 -7.71
C ALA A 138 -11.32 1.48 -8.95
N VAL A 139 -10.73 1.24 -10.14
CA VAL A 139 -11.27 1.74 -11.41
C VAL A 139 -12.61 1.09 -11.72
N THR A 140 -12.75 -0.23 -11.52
CA THR A 140 -14.01 -0.97 -11.71
C THR A 140 -15.12 -0.48 -10.77
N ALA A 141 -14.79 -0.13 -9.51
CA ALA A 141 -15.77 0.42 -8.59
C ALA A 141 -16.42 1.73 -9.09
N LEU A 142 -15.72 2.47 -9.95
CA LEU A 142 -16.18 3.70 -10.57
C LEU A 142 -16.94 3.49 -11.91
N ASP A 143 -17.13 2.24 -12.34
CA ASP A 143 -17.96 1.95 -13.51
C ASP A 143 -19.39 2.42 -13.29
N GLY A 144 -20.00 2.95 -14.36
CA GLY A 144 -21.34 3.54 -14.28
C GLY A 144 -21.40 4.96 -13.71
N THR A 145 -20.27 5.53 -13.21
CA THR A 145 -20.17 6.96 -12.92
C THR A 145 -20.02 7.76 -14.22
N ARG A 146 -20.19 9.10 -14.13
CA ARG A 146 -19.96 10.00 -15.29
C ARG A 146 -18.49 10.31 -15.53
N LEU A 147 -17.57 9.74 -14.75
CA LEU A 147 -16.12 9.97 -14.87
C LEU A 147 -15.58 9.30 -16.13
N SER A 148 -14.74 10.01 -16.86
CA SER A 148 -13.92 9.47 -17.95
C SER A 148 -12.92 8.45 -17.43
N GLY A 149 -12.31 7.65 -18.31
CA GLY A 149 -11.26 6.71 -17.92
C GLY A 149 -10.08 7.37 -17.21
N ALA A 150 -9.65 8.56 -17.66
CA ALA A 150 -8.58 9.32 -17.03
C ALA A 150 -8.98 9.77 -15.59
N GLU A 151 -10.17 10.32 -15.42
CA GLU A 151 -10.66 10.75 -14.12
C GLU A 151 -10.83 9.58 -13.12
N ARG A 152 -11.20 8.39 -13.61
CA ARG A 152 -11.25 7.17 -12.76
C ARG A 152 -9.85 6.76 -12.29
N MET A 153 -8.86 6.80 -13.19
CA MET A 153 -7.46 6.54 -12.84
C MET A 153 -6.95 7.55 -11.83
N ASP A 154 -7.19 8.85 -12.06
CA ASP A 154 -6.78 9.92 -11.14
C ASP A 154 -7.44 9.76 -9.77
N THR A 155 -8.72 9.39 -9.73
CA THR A 155 -9.45 9.12 -8.48
C THR A 155 -8.83 7.95 -7.71
N ALA A 156 -8.50 6.86 -8.39
CA ALA A 156 -7.86 5.69 -7.76
C ALA A 156 -6.47 6.04 -7.19
N VAL A 157 -5.67 6.80 -7.95
CA VAL A 157 -4.34 7.27 -7.52
C VAL A 157 -4.46 8.25 -6.35
N LEU A 158 -5.42 9.17 -6.40
CA LEU A 158 -5.67 10.13 -5.31
C LEU A 158 -6.04 9.40 -4.02
N LEU A 159 -6.96 8.44 -4.10
CA LEU A 159 -7.38 7.65 -2.94
C LEU A 159 -6.23 6.82 -2.35
N ALA A 160 -5.44 6.17 -3.20
CA ALA A 160 -4.24 5.45 -2.77
C ALA A 160 -3.24 6.38 -2.07
N SER A 161 -3.03 7.57 -2.62
CA SER A 161 -2.14 8.59 -2.05
C SER A 161 -2.64 9.11 -0.70
N HIS A 162 -3.95 9.27 -0.56
CA HIS A 162 -4.58 9.67 0.70
C HIS A 162 -4.39 8.61 1.79
N VAL A 163 -4.66 7.34 1.49
CA VAL A 163 -4.43 6.22 2.42
C VAL A 163 -2.95 6.15 2.86
N ARG A 164 -2.02 6.36 1.93
CA ARG A 164 -0.59 6.43 2.26
C ARG A 164 -0.28 7.59 3.20
N GLY A 165 -0.82 8.78 2.92
CA GLY A 165 -0.64 9.98 3.75
C GLY A 165 -1.10 9.77 5.18
N ILE A 166 -2.32 9.25 5.36
CA ILE A 166 -2.86 8.92 6.68
C ILE A 166 -1.94 7.93 7.42
N THR A 167 -1.51 6.86 6.74
CA THR A 167 -0.65 5.85 7.37
C THR A 167 0.70 6.43 7.77
N GLN A 168 1.30 7.30 6.96
CA GLN A 168 2.55 7.97 7.26
C GLN A 168 2.43 8.90 8.47
N GLN A 169 1.35 9.69 8.53
CA GLN A 169 1.08 10.58 9.66
C GLN A 169 0.85 9.80 10.96
N ALA A 170 0.05 8.74 10.91
CA ALA A 170 -0.19 7.88 12.07
C ALA A 170 1.12 7.27 12.60
N ARG A 171 2.04 6.85 11.73
CA ARG A 171 3.36 6.35 12.12
C ARG A 171 4.23 7.43 12.77
N ALA A 172 4.21 8.64 12.22
CA ALA A 172 4.99 9.76 12.75
C ALA A 172 4.52 10.19 14.14
N ALA A 173 3.22 10.10 14.41
CA ALA A 173 2.63 10.42 15.71
C ALA A 173 2.88 9.35 16.79
N GLY A 174 3.27 8.13 16.38
CA GLY A 174 3.50 7.02 17.31
C GLY A 174 2.22 6.38 17.86
N PRO A 175 2.35 5.34 18.71
CA PRO A 175 1.23 4.51 19.18
C PRO A 175 0.16 5.25 20.01
N ALA A 176 0.54 6.37 20.65
CA ALA A 176 -0.35 7.17 21.49
C ALA A 176 -0.86 8.44 20.80
N GLY A 177 -0.45 8.68 19.54
CA GLY A 177 -0.79 9.89 18.80
C GLY A 177 -2.06 9.70 17.96
N ASN A 178 -2.95 10.68 18.04
CA ASN A 178 -4.02 10.87 17.06
C ASN A 178 -3.72 12.17 16.28
N PRO A 179 -3.07 12.08 15.09
CA PRO A 179 -2.67 13.27 14.34
C PRO A 179 -3.85 14.13 13.92
N GLU A 180 -5.00 13.54 13.63
CA GLU A 180 -6.21 14.25 13.21
C GLU A 180 -6.78 15.05 14.37
N ALA A 181 -6.88 14.44 15.56
CA ALA A 181 -7.34 15.15 16.75
C ALA A 181 -6.38 16.28 17.15
N GLN A 182 -5.06 16.07 17.05
CA GLN A 182 -4.08 17.10 17.32
C GLN A 182 -4.18 18.27 16.33
N LEU A 183 -4.27 17.98 15.04
CA LEU A 183 -4.46 19.00 14.01
C LEU A 183 -5.79 19.74 14.21
N GLY A 184 -6.87 19.02 14.50
CA GLY A 184 -8.18 19.59 14.79
C GLY A 184 -8.15 20.56 15.98
N ALA A 185 -7.48 20.20 17.07
CA ALA A 185 -7.30 21.06 18.23
C ALA A 185 -6.53 22.34 17.87
N ILE A 186 -5.37 22.20 17.19
CA ILE A 186 -4.56 23.34 16.76
C ILE A 186 -5.36 24.27 15.83
N LEU A 187 -6.05 23.71 14.85
CA LEU A 187 -6.88 24.49 13.93
C LEU A 187 -8.03 25.19 14.68
N GLY A 188 -8.66 24.52 15.66
CA GLY A 188 -9.68 25.10 16.51
C GLY A 188 -9.19 26.34 17.26
N GLU A 189 -8.04 26.25 17.92
CA GLU A 189 -7.41 27.39 18.60
C GLU A 189 -7.07 28.53 17.65
N LEU A 190 -6.51 28.23 16.48
CA LEU A 190 -6.18 29.24 15.47
C LEU A 190 -7.44 29.92 14.92
N MET A 191 -8.54 29.20 14.71
CA MET A 191 -9.79 29.77 14.22
C MET A 191 -10.52 30.59 15.29
N GLN A 192 -10.35 30.29 16.57
CA GLN A 192 -10.83 31.18 17.64
C GLN A 192 -10.13 32.55 17.63
N ALA A 193 -8.83 32.57 17.34
CA ALA A 193 -8.04 33.79 17.33
C ALA A 193 -8.11 34.57 15.99
N HIS A 194 -8.26 33.87 14.86
CA HIS A 194 -8.09 34.44 13.52
C HIS A 194 -9.23 34.11 12.54
N GLY A 195 -10.34 33.56 13.01
CA GLY A 195 -11.42 33.03 12.17
C GLY A 195 -12.05 34.05 11.21
N GLU A 196 -12.02 35.33 11.54
CA GLU A 196 -12.48 36.40 10.63
C GLU A 196 -11.67 36.44 9.30
N GLN A 197 -10.39 36.08 9.36
CA GLN A 197 -9.52 36.03 8.18
C GLN A 197 -9.73 34.76 7.32
N PHE A 198 -10.34 33.71 7.91
CA PHE A 198 -10.52 32.39 7.29
C PHE A 198 -11.96 31.87 7.42
N PRO A 199 -12.96 32.60 6.88
CA PRO A 199 -14.39 32.32 7.14
C PRO A 199 -14.83 30.94 6.63
N ALA A 200 -14.31 30.47 5.49
CA ALA A 200 -14.65 29.17 4.95
C ALA A 200 -14.10 27.99 5.82
N LEU A 201 -12.89 28.12 6.34
CA LEU A 201 -12.31 27.14 7.25
C LEU A 201 -13.02 27.11 8.59
N THR A 202 -13.35 28.27 9.13
CA THR A 202 -14.14 28.41 10.38
C THR A 202 -15.49 27.74 10.25
N ALA A 203 -16.22 27.99 9.13
CA ALA A 203 -17.51 27.36 8.88
C ALA A 203 -17.40 25.82 8.72
N ALA A 204 -16.35 25.34 8.04
CA ALA A 204 -16.11 23.91 7.90
C ALA A 204 -15.84 23.24 9.25
N LEU A 205 -14.98 23.81 10.10
CA LEU A 205 -14.70 23.29 11.43
C LEU A 205 -15.92 23.31 12.36
N ALA A 206 -16.73 24.33 12.28
CA ALA A 206 -18.00 24.39 13.05
C ALA A 206 -18.98 23.28 12.61
N SER A 207 -19.01 22.92 11.33
CA SER A 207 -19.86 21.86 10.82
C SER A 207 -19.38 20.46 11.23
N THR A 208 -18.07 20.24 11.32
CA THR A 208 -17.50 18.95 11.79
C THR A 208 -17.79 18.73 13.27
N ALA A 209 -17.69 19.76 14.11
CA ALA A 209 -18.04 19.67 15.53
C ALA A 209 -19.52 19.31 15.77
N GLN A 210 -20.42 19.63 14.82
CA GLN A 210 -21.84 19.24 14.89
C GLN A 210 -22.07 17.81 14.35
N SER A 211 -21.13 17.27 13.56
CA SER A 211 -21.23 15.94 12.94
C SER A 211 -20.50 14.84 13.73
N GLU A 212 -20.03 15.12 14.95
CA GLU A 212 -19.25 14.18 15.80
C GLU A 212 -19.95 12.84 16.15
N GLY A 213 -20.96 12.45 15.40
CA GLY A 213 -21.64 11.16 15.47
C GLY A 213 -21.71 10.40 14.15
N GLN A 214 -21.28 10.96 13.02
CA GLN A 214 -21.47 10.33 11.70
C GLN A 214 -20.22 10.09 10.86
N ASP A 215 -19.08 10.71 11.18
CA ASP A 215 -17.87 10.60 10.35
C ASP A 215 -16.62 10.20 11.14
N GLN A 216 -16.72 9.17 11.97
CA GLN A 216 -15.54 8.38 12.32
C GLN A 216 -15.26 7.39 11.18
N ALA A 217 -14.89 7.93 10.02
CA ALA A 217 -14.72 7.15 8.80
C ALA A 217 -13.47 6.23 8.83
N TRP A 218 -12.66 6.31 9.89
CA TRP A 218 -11.34 5.65 9.89
C TRP A 218 -10.91 5.02 11.22
N GLU A 219 -11.82 4.82 12.18
CA GLU A 219 -11.53 3.97 13.34
C GLU A 219 -11.45 2.47 13.01
#